data_a3a8a5412cafb14d31dd4d656b447938
#
_entry.id   a3a8a5412cafb14d31dd4d656b447938
#
_cell.length_a   1.000
_cell.length_b   1.000
_cell.length_c   1.000
_cell.angle_alpha   90.00
_cell.angle_beta   90.00
_cell.angle_gamma   90.00
#
_symmetry.space_group_name_H-M   'P 1'
#
loop_
_entity.id
_entity.type
_entity.pdbx_description
1 polymer ?
#
loop_
_entity_poly.entity_id
_entity_poly.type
_entity_poly.pdbx_seq_one_letter_code
_entity_poly.pdbx_strand_id
1 'polypeptide(L)'
;MTATRTGRIRTTASFLIAFLLAAAHTAFAQAQEAPEAGTYGVQFLCSPPQLAQLSPKMFRYLQRLGIPARLVKETVDKPRGAMTYSLLGSGTAVSTLFLAQRTELAIQDEVLLMPVKNNKTRKLRTVSQKEILLALLHPGRLTEFRGKACDVQALADHVGVRQNTVAWAEVLEWGWPEGGPAKWNARYWANGTPRLRTPLHKALNDMFFEQGKYDIGCYAATKVVFAQGALDYFRRVKRDAGKARGVERRLLADGEPLVDLEPGRMWSFEADFDPLELDRPGKVLRMVGDVAPGNFVPGDWVYFLNTDSRTSQKTGYEGSNAIYLGGNRFDDYYNDNDHHYTYLEKLSEVYQWRHDVFSRHRDAEKIQHLGAQDYERLNASPEKGGLLMGFRVVPYFFGYEDLPPLPASRND
;
A
#
# COMPACT_ATOMS: atom_id res chain seq x y z
N MET A 1 -26.31 25.08 47.73
CA MET A 1 -25.67 25.94 46.72
C MET A 1 -24.35 25.31 46.32
N THR A 2 -24.33 24.49 45.32
CA THR A 2 -23.14 23.84 44.77
C THR A 2 -23.28 23.93 43.25
N ALA A 3 -22.40 24.74 42.67
CA ALA A 3 -22.37 25.02 41.24
C ALA A 3 -21.62 23.90 40.51
N THR A 4 -22.28 23.22 39.62
CA THR A 4 -21.72 22.26 38.64
C THR A 4 -21.10 23.01 37.49
N ARG A 5 -19.79 22.93 37.32
CA ARG A 5 -19.04 23.37 36.13
C ARG A 5 -19.12 22.25 35.09
N THR A 6 -19.92 22.44 34.07
CA THR A 6 -19.85 21.67 32.83
C THR A 6 -18.75 22.22 31.92
N GLY A 7 -17.67 21.50 31.81
CA GLY A 7 -16.58 21.83 30.89
C GLY A 7 -16.96 21.49 29.43
N ARG A 8 -16.98 22.50 28.59
CA ARG A 8 -16.99 22.37 27.12
C ARG A 8 -15.57 21.97 26.67
N ILE A 9 -15.41 20.72 26.24
CA ILE A 9 -14.26 20.33 25.41
C ILE A 9 -14.83 19.45 24.29
N ARG A 10 -15.12 20.05 23.17
CA ARG A 10 -15.32 19.38 21.87
C ARG A 10 -15.23 20.44 20.78
N THR A 11 -14.13 20.45 19.99
CA THR A 11 -14.07 20.92 18.60
C THR A 11 -12.63 21.24 18.11
N THR A 12 -11.62 20.46 18.46
CA THR A 12 -10.26 20.72 17.95
C THR A 12 -9.61 19.56 17.19
N ALA A 13 -10.21 18.36 17.19
CA ALA A 13 -9.53 17.18 16.65
C ALA A 13 -9.59 17.07 15.12
N SER A 14 -10.70 17.45 14.48
CA SER A 14 -10.86 17.27 13.03
C SER A 14 -10.02 18.25 12.19
N PHE A 15 -9.70 19.41 12.71
CA PHE A 15 -8.85 20.38 12.02
C PHE A 15 -7.36 19.99 11.99
N LEU A 16 -6.90 19.21 12.97
CA LEU A 16 -5.49 18.81 13.04
C LEU A 16 -5.09 17.81 11.95
N ILE A 17 -5.97 16.88 11.59
CA ILE A 17 -5.66 15.86 10.57
C ILE A 17 -5.53 16.49 9.19
N ALA A 18 -6.42 17.41 8.82
CA ALA A 18 -6.33 18.14 7.56
C ALA A 18 -5.08 19.07 7.51
N PHE A 19 -4.72 19.66 8.65
CA PHE A 19 -3.55 20.55 8.75
C PHE A 19 -2.22 19.76 8.75
N LEU A 20 -2.16 18.58 9.35
CA LEU A 20 -0.98 17.71 9.35
C LEU A 20 -0.71 17.12 7.96
N LEU A 21 -1.74 16.74 7.22
CA LEU A 21 -1.59 16.34 5.81
C LEU A 21 -1.10 17.50 4.94
N ALA A 22 -1.58 18.72 5.15
CA ALA A 22 -1.11 19.91 4.44
C ALA A 22 0.34 20.30 4.83
N ALA A 23 0.71 20.18 6.11
CA ALA A 23 2.08 20.45 6.58
C ALA A 23 3.09 19.41 6.08
N ALA A 24 2.69 18.13 5.98
CA ALA A 24 3.51 17.09 5.38
C ALA A 24 3.81 17.37 3.90
N HIS A 25 2.85 17.92 3.15
CA HIS A 25 3.07 18.29 1.74
C HIS A 25 4.16 19.33 1.54
N THR A 26 4.24 20.33 2.41
CA THR A 26 5.28 21.39 2.32
C THR A 26 6.66 20.91 2.72
N ALA A 27 6.77 19.98 3.67
CA ALA A 27 8.04 19.39 4.06
C ALA A 27 8.58 18.42 3.00
N PHE A 28 7.69 17.67 2.33
CA PHE A 28 8.07 16.70 1.30
C PHE A 28 8.59 17.38 0.02
N ALA A 29 8.02 18.53 -0.36
CA ALA A 29 8.45 19.28 -1.54
C ALA A 29 9.88 19.87 -1.40
N GLN A 30 10.43 19.93 -0.19
CA GLN A 30 11.77 20.49 0.06
C GLN A 30 12.89 19.45 0.23
N ALA A 31 12.57 18.16 0.40
CA ALA A 31 13.55 17.15 0.80
C ALA A 31 13.96 16.15 -0.29
N GLN A 32 13.28 16.11 -1.42
CA GLN A 32 13.65 15.21 -2.52
C GLN A 32 14.03 16.04 -3.75
N GLU A 33 15.32 16.02 -4.10
CA GLU A 33 15.72 16.40 -5.46
C GLU A 33 14.88 15.58 -6.43
N ALA A 34 14.12 16.25 -7.29
CA ALA A 34 13.34 15.60 -8.33
C ALA A 34 14.26 14.62 -9.08
N PRO A 35 13.87 13.35 -9.25
CA PRO A 35 14.72 12.41 -9.97
C PRO A 35 15.04 13.01 -11.34
N GLU A 36 16.32 13.01 -11.69
CA GLU A 36 16.76 13.51 -12.98
C GLU A 36 15.86 12.94 -14.08
N ALA A 37 15.34 13.80 -14.92
CA ALA A 37 14.42 13.43 -15.99
C ALA A 37 15.00 12.27 -16.80
N GLY A 38 14.52 11.04 -16.57
CA GLY A 38 14.95 9.85 -17.29
C GLY A 38 15.24 8.58 -16.48
N THR A 39 15.29 8.63 -15.15
CA THR A 39 15.60 7.43 -14.35
C THR A 39 14.32 6.85 -13.75
N TYR A 40 13.68 5.93 -14.47
CA TYR A 40 12.49 5.22 -14.02
C TYR A 40 12.70 3.71 -14.07
N GLY A 41 11.87 2.98 -13.34
CA GLY A 41 11.87 1.53 -13.31
C GLY A 41 12.48 0.96 -12.05
N VAL A 42 13.25 -0.11 -12.17
CA VAL A 42 13.94 -0.78 -11.07
C VAL A 42 15.43 -0.48 -11.15
N GLN A 43 15.97 0.13 -10.09
CA GLN A 43 17.38 0.48 -9.98
C GLN A 43 18.04 -0.27 -8.85
N PHE A 44 19.25 -0.74 -9.11
CA PHE A 44 20.14 -1.33 -8.11
C PHE A 44 21.37 -0.43 -7.93
N LEU A 45 21.62 0.00 -6.69
CA LEU A 45 22.82 0.73 -6.29
C LEU A 45 23.75 -0.21 -5.52
N CYS A 46 24.81 -0.66 -6.20
CA CYS A 46 25.62 -1.79 -5.78
C CYS A 46 27.10 -1.49 -5.81
N SER A 47 27.86 -2.26 -5.03
CA SER A 47 29.31 -2.36 -5.23
C SER A 47 29.65 -2.99 -6.59
N PRO A 48 30.83 -2.68 -7.19
CA PRO A 48 31.23 -3.23 -8.49
C PRO A 48 31.14 -4.77 -8.59
N PRO A 49 31.56 -5.57 -7.58
CA PRO A 49 31.40 -7.02 -7.62
C PRO A 49 29.95 -7.50 -7.69
N GLN A 50 29.03 -6.79 -7.01
CA GLN A 50 27.59 -7.10 -7.05
C GLN A 50 27.00 -6.78 -8.42
N LEU A 51 27.33 -5.62 -9.01
CA LEU A 51 26.88 -5.22 -10.34
C LEU A 51 27.22 -6.24 -11.41
N ALA A 52 28.44 -6.79 -11.38
CA ALA A 52 28.87 -7.79 -12.36
C ALA A 52 28.02 -9.06 -12.39
N GLN A 53 27.38 -9.39 -11.26
CA GLN A 53 26.51 -10.58 -11.14
C GLN A 53 25.04 -10.28 -11.38
N LEU A 54 24.66 -9.01 -11.42
CA LEU A 54 23.25 -8.59 -11.40
C LEU A 54 22.55 -8.91 -12.72
N SER A 55 23.15 -8.50 -13.86
CA SER A 55 22.55 -8.66 -15.18
C SER A 55 22.16 -10.12 -15.49
N PRO A 56 23.06 -11.13 -15.39
CA PRO A 56 22.66 -12.51 -15.65
C PRO A 56 21.61 -13.04 -14.67
N LYS A 57 21.58 -12.58 -13.43
CA LYS A 57 20.52 -12.96 -12.47
C LYS A 57 19.18 -12.34 -12.87
N MET A 58 19.17 -11.07 -13.29
CA MET A 58 17.97 -10.36 -13.72
C MET A 58 17.36 -10.99 -14.96
N PHE A 59 18.15 -11.29 -15.98
CA PHE A 59 17.63 -11.94 -17.18
C PHE A 59 17.09 -13.35 -16.92
N ARG A 60 17.68 -14.13 -16.02
CA ARG A 60 17.09 -15.40 -15.57
C ARG A 60 15.76 -15.18 -14.83
N TYR A 61 15.64 -14.12 -14.04
CA TYR A 61 14.39 -13.79 -13.36
C TYR A 61 13.30 -13.40 -14.35
N LEU A 62 13.61 -12.53 -15.32
CA LEU A 62 12.69 -12.16 -16.41
C LEU A 62 12.22 -13.40 -17.19
N GLN A 63 13.14 -14.29 -17.58
CA GLN A 63 12.84 -15.53 -18.29
C GLN A 63 11.90 -16.43 -17.48
N ARG A 64 12.14 -16.58 -16.18
CA ARG A 64 11.27 -17.38 -15.29
C ARG A 64 9.84 -16.86 -15.25
N LEU A 65 9.65 -15.54 -15.34
CA LEU A 65 8.33 -14.90 -15.40
C LEU A 65 7.77 -14.82 -16.83
N GLY A 66 8.45 -15.36 -17.82
CA GLY A 66 8.02 -15.28 -19.21
C GLY A 66 8.04 -13.85 -19.77
N ILE A 67 8.98 -13.01 -19.31
CA ILE A 67 9.19 -11.66 -19.83
C ILE A 67 10.35 -11.70 -20.80
N PRO A 68 10.10 -11.45 -22.13
CA PRO A 68 11.17 -11.43 -23.12
C PRO A 68 12.20 -10.33 -22.83
N ALA A 69 13.47 -10.67 -22.86
CA ALA A 69 14.56 -9.71 -22.60
C ALA A 69 14.52 -8.48 -23.51
N ARG A 70 14.05 -8.64 -24.76
CA ARG A 70 13.88 -7.53 -25.73
C ARG A 70 12.90 -6.45 -25.29
N LEU A 71 12.09 -6.70 -24.29
CA LEU A 71 11.13 -5.72 -23.74
C LEU A 71 11.75 -4.87 -22.63
N VAL A 72 12.94 -5.21 -22.13
CA VAL A 72 13.57 -4.57 -20.99
C VAL A 72 14.89 -3.93 -21.41
N LYS A 73 15.03 -2.64 -21.15
CA LYS A 73 16.26 -1.88 -21.29
C LYS A 73 17.08 -2.00 -20.01
N GLU A 74 18.34 -2.41 -20.14
CA GLU A 74 19.34 -2.32 -19.08
C GLU A 74 20.20 -1.07 -19.33
N THR A 75 20.39 -0.26 -18.30
CA THR A 75 21.27 0.91 -18.33
C THR A 75 22.23 0.85 -17.15
N VAL A 76 23.53 1.00 -17.43
CA VAL A 76 24.60 0.93 -16.42
C VAL A 76 25.24 2.30 -16.25
N ASP A 77 25.20 2.82 -15.04
CA ASP A 77 25.96 4.01 -14.62
C ASP A 77 27.09 3.56 -13.69
N LYS A 78 28.25 3.31 -14.29
CA LYS A 78 29.43 2.81 -13.54
C LYS A 78 29.93 3.80 -12.48
N PRO A 79 30.02 5.12 -12.74
CA PRO A 79 30.43 6.10 -11.74
C PRO A 79 29.57 6.08 -10.48
N ARG A 80 28.25 5.92 -10.64
CA ARG A 80 27.32 5.86 -9.51
C ARG A 80 27.16 4.45 -8.91
N GLY A 81 27.75 3.43 -9.52
CA GLY A 81 27.49 2.04 -9.12
C GLY A 81 26.03 1.63 -9.33
N ALA A 82 25.36 2.18 -10.35
CA ALA A 82 23.95 1.97 -10.59
C ALA A 82 23.70 1.10 -11.83
N MET A 83 22.68 0.25 -11.73
CA MET A 83 22.13 -0.51 -12.84
C MET A 83 20.61 -0.40 -12.83
N THR A 84 20.03 0.11 -13.90
CA THR A 84 18.60 0.38 -14.03
C THR A 84 17.97 -0.46 -15.11
N TYR A 85 16.82 -1.03 -14.81
CA TYR A 85 15.97 -1.79 -15.73
C TYR A 85 14.66 -1.06 -15.94
N SER A 86 14.28 -0.86 -17.21
CA SER A 86 13.02 -0.19 -17.58
C SER A 86 12.34 -0.90 -18.73
N LEU A 87 11.00 -0.79 -18.79
CA LEU A 87 10.18 -1.36 -19.86
C LEU A 87 10.32 -0.52 -21.13
N LEU A 88 10.71 -1.14 -22.25
CA LEU A 88 10.77 -0.49 -23.56
C LEU A 88 9.38 -0.25 -24.15
N GLY A 89 9.27 0.78 -25.00
CA GLY A 89 8.03 1.09 -25.70
C GLY A 89 6.91 1.64 -24.80
N SER A 90 7.24 2.03 -23.59
CA SER A 90 6.31 2.69 -22.67
C SER A 90 6.85 4.08 -22.31
N GLY A 91 5.95 5.08 -22.28
CA GLY A 91 6.23 6.43 -21.79
C GLY A 91 5.52 6.69 -20.45
N THR A 92 5.92 7.74 -19.74
CA THR A 92 5.30 8.13 -18.46
C THR A 92 3.82 8.50 -18.57
N ALA A 93 3.38 8.90 -19.77
CA ALA A 93 1.97 9.19 -20.05
C ALA A 93 1.10 7.94 -20.23
N VAL A 94 1.71 6.76 -20.44
CA VAL A 94 0.97 5.50 -20.58
C VAL A 94 0.65 4.96 -19.20
N SER A 95 -0.64 4.69 -18.97
CA SER A 95 -1.07 4.14 -17.67
C SER A 95 -0.72 2.66 -17.52
N THR A 96 -0.27 2.28 -16.32
CA THR A 96 -0.07 0.87 -15.96
C THR A 96 -1.37 0.13 -15.66
N LEU A 97 -2.49 0.83 -15.48
CA LEU A 97 -3.81 0.24 -15.26
C LEU A 97 -4.22 -0.76 -16.35
N PHE A 98 -3.72 -0.53 -17.57
CA PHE A 98 -4.10 -1.30 -18.75
C PHE A 98 -2.99 -2.23 -19.26
N LEU A 99 -1.96 -2.49 -18.44
CA LEU A 99 -0.87 -3.41 -18.85
C LEU A 99 -1.37 -4.80 -19.21
N ALA A 100 -2.33 -5.33 -18.46
CA ALA A 100 -2.90 -6.65 -18.69
C ALA A 100 -3.68 -6.75 -20.04
N GLN A 101 -4.10 -5.62 -20.60
CA GLN A 101 -4.79 -5.57 -21.90
C GLN A 101 -3.80 -5.55 -23.10
N ARG A 102 -2.52 -5.33 -22.84
CA ARG A 102 -1.48 -5.34 -23.88
C ARG A 102 -1.15 -6.79 -24.25
N THR A 103 -1.68 -7.23 -25.39
CA THR A 103 -1.57 -8.63 -25.84
C THR A 103 -0.13 -9.11 -26.01
N GLU A 104 0.79 -8.21 -26.43
CA GLU A 104 2.21 -8.52 -26.59
C GLU A 104 2.93 -8.83 -25.29
N LEU A 105 2.37 -8.43 -24.15
CA LEU A 105 2.90 -8.74 -22.84
C LEU A 105 2.46 -10.12 -22.34
N ALA A 106 1.38 -10.69 -22.89
CA ALA A 106 0.84 -11.99 -22.54
C ALA A 106 0.70 -12.17 -21.01
N ILE A 107 0.11 -11.18 -20.34
CA ILE A 107 -0.14 -11.20 -18.91
C ILE A 107 -1.36 -12.07 -18.62
N GLN A 108 -1.25 -12.95 -17.65
CA GLN A 108 -2.34 -13.81 -17.17
C GLN A 108 -2.30 -13.87 -15.65
N ASP A 109 -3.46 -13.92 -15.03
CA ASP A 109 -3.54 -14.12 -13.58
C ASP A 109 -2.90 -15.44 -13.16
N GLU A 110 -2.45 -15.47 -11.92
CA GLU A 110 -1.94 -16.67 -11.26
C GLU A 110 -2.97 -17.24 -10.27
N VAL A 111 -2.86 -18.54 -9.99
CA VAL A 111 -3.69 -19.20 -8.98
C VAL A 111 -2.83 -19.51 -7.76
N LEU A 112 -3.16 -18.88 -6.64
CA LEU A 112 -2.52 -19.14 -5.36
C LEU A 112 -3.37 -20.05 -4.47
N LEU A 113 -2.71 -20.80 -3.59
CA LEU A 113 -3.36 -21.54 -2.51
C LEU A 113 -3.35 -20.69 -1.25
N MET A 114 -4.49 -20.12 -0.92
CA MET A 114 -4.65 -19.29 0.26
C MET A 114 -5.14 -20.12 1.44
N PRO A 115 -4.57 -19.90 2.64
CA PRO A 115 -5.04 -20.60 3.83
C PRO A 115 -6.43 -20.10 4.23
N VAL A 116 -7.23 -20.99 4.73
CA VAL A 116 -8.52 -20.69 5.36
C VAL A 116 -8.61 -21.39 6.71
N LYS A 117 -9.67 -21.13 7.45
CA LYS A 117 -9.93 -21.74 8.77
C LYS A 117 -9.72 -23.28 8.74
N ASN A 118 -9.27 -23.82 9.85
CA ASN A 118 -9.05 -25.27 10.06
C ASN A 118 -7.96 -25.89 9.16
N ASN A 119 -6.88 -25.14 8.89
CA ASN A 119 -5.75 -25.58 8.07
C ASN A 119 -6.12 -26.04 6.65
N LYS A 120 -7.29 -25.62 6.16
CA LYS A 120 -7.69 -25.84 4.77
C LYS A 120 -7.09 -24.77 3.88
N THR A 121 -7.15 -25.01 2.57
CA THR A 121 -6.74 -24.04 1.57
C THR A 121 -7.85 -23.84 0.55
N ARG A 122 -7.92 -22.63 -0.04
CA ARG A 122 -8.74 -22.33 -1.20
C ARG A 122 -7.86 -21.87 -2.35
N LYS A 123 -8.26 -22.17 -3.58
CA LYS A 123 -7.66 -21.59 -4.77
C LYS A 123 -8.18 -20.16 -4.93
N LEU A 124 -7.27 -19.23 -5.11
CA LEU A 124 -7.56 -17.84 -5.40
C LEU A 124 -6.88 -17.45 -6.71
N ARG A 125 -7.64 -16.93 -7.64
CA ARG A 125 -7.10 -16.29 -8.84
C ARG A 125 -6.74 -14.85 -8.51
N THR A 126 -5.50 -14.45 -8.77
CA THR A 126 -4.97 -13.13 -8.40
C THR A 126 -3.96 -12.64 -9.42
N VAL A 127 -3.49 -11.42 -9.26
CA VAL A 127 -2.47 -10.80 -10.12
C VAL A 127 -1.20 -11.66 -10.21
N SER A 128 -0.61 -11.73 -11.39
CA SER A 128 0.65 -12.47 -11.58
C SER A 128 1.87 -11.65 -11.14
N GLN A 129 2.93 -12.37 -10.73
CA GLN A 129 4.24 -11.76 -10.50
C GLN A 129 4.77 -11.06 -11.76
N LYS A 130 4.40 -11.54 -12.94
CA LYS A 130 4.73 -10.93 -14.22
C LYS A 130 4.15 -9.54 -14.35
N GLU A 131 2.86 -9.34 -14.07
CA GLU A 131 2.23 -8.02 -14.13
C GLU A 131 2.87 -7.05 -13.14
N ILE A 132 3.10 -7.50 -11.90
CA ILE A 132 3.75 -6.68 -10.87
C ILE A 132 5.14 -6.22 -11.34
N LEU A 133 5.96 -7.13 -11.86
CA LEU A 133 7.30 -6.76 -12.32
C LEU A 133 7.25 -5.82 -13.53
N LEU A 134 6.36 -6.05 -14.50
CA LEU A 134 6.20 -5.16 -15.64
C LEU A 134 5.75 -3.76 -15.22
N ALA A 135 4.86 -3.66 -14.22
CA ALA A 135 4.45 -2.38 -13.67
C ALA A 135 5.59 -1.66 -12.91
N LEU A 136 6.46 -2.40 -12.20
CA LEU A 136 7.67 -1.84 -11.57
C LEU A 136 8.70 -1.37 -12.59
N LEU A 137 8.82 -2.05 -13.73
CA LEU A 137 9.72 -1.68 -14.82
C LEU A 137 9.18 -0.53 -15.68
N HIS A 138 7.88 -0.22 -15.57
CA HIS A 138 7.23 0.82 -16.35
C HIS A 138 7.73 2.21 -15.92
N PRO A 139 7.95 3.16 -16.87
CA PRO A 139 8.24 4.55 -16.53
C PRO A 139 7.13 5.18 -15.66
N GLY A 140 7.50 6.10 -14.79
CA GLY A 140 6.57 6.84 -13.93
C GLY A 140 6.82 6.69 -12.44
N ARG A 141 7.75 5.84 -12.05
CA ARG A 141 8.35 5.78 -10.70
C ARG A 141 9.73 5.12 -10.74
N LEU A 142 10.49 5.33 -9.67
CA LEU A 142 11.73 4.62 -9.41
C LEU A 142 11.55 3.70 -8.20
N THR A 143 11.96 2.42 -8.35
CA THR A 143 12.06 1.47 -7.23
C THR A 143 13.52 1.09 -7.05
N GLU A 144 14.11 1.43 -5.91
CA GLU A 144 15.54 1.34 -5.68
C GLU A 144 15.89 0.26 -4.67
N PHE A 145 16.96 -0.50 -4.96
CA PHE A 145 17.54 -1.51 -4.09
C PHE A 145 18.99 -1.16 -3.78
N ARG A 146 19.36 -1.05 -2.49
CA ARG A 146 20.69 -0.63 -2.00
C ARG A 146 21.30 -1.63 -1.04
N GLY A 147 22.60 -1.49 -0.82
CA GLY A 147 23.33 -2.22 0.22
C GLY A 147 23.16 -3.73 0.10
N LYS A 148 22.72 -4.38 1.16
CA LYS A 148 22.45 -5.82 1.18
C LYS A 148 21.25 -6.24 0.33
N ALA A 149 20.33 -5.31 0.08
CA ALA A 149 19.20 -5.53 -0.84
C ALA A 149 19.59 -5.41 -2.31
N CYS A 150 20.85 -5.11 -2.62
CA CYS A 150 21.35 -5.08 -3.99
C CYS A 150 21.49 -6.49 -4.56
N ASP A 151 20.37 -7.18 -4.72
CA ASP A 151 20.24 -8.52 -5.31
C ASP A 151 18.86 -8.68 -5.96
N VAL A 152 18.82 -9.41 -7.05
CA VAL A 152 17.57 -9.80 -7.74
C VAL A 152 16.62 -10.59 -6.82
N GLN A 153 17.16 -11.29 -5.81
CA GLN A 153 16.31 -11.98 -4.83
C GLN A 153 15.49 -10.99 -3.98
N ALA A 154 16.05 -9.82 -3.64
CA ALA A 154 15.30 -8.77 -2.94
C ALA A 154 14.14 -8.23 -3.81
N LEU A 155 14.39 -8.02 -5.11
CA LEU A 155 13.32 -7.68 -6.07
C LEU A 155 12.27 -8.79 -6.15
N ALA A 156 12.67 -10.06 -6.24
CA ALA A 156 11.75 -11.18 -6.29
C ALA A 156 10.91 -11.30 -5.01
N ASP A 157 11.50 -11.04 -3.85
CA ASP A 157 10.77 -10.99 -2.57
C ASP A 157 9.80 -9.81 -2.54
N HIS A 158 10.19 -8.64 -3.04
CA HIS A 158 9.32 -7.47 -3.15
C HIS A 158 8.10 -7.76 -4.04
N VAL A 159 8.32 -8.36 -5.21
CA VAL A 159 7.22 -8.79 -6.11
C VAL A 159 6.33 -9.83 -5.43
N GLY A 160 6.90 -10.80 -4.73
CA GLY A 160 6.15 -11.84 -4.03
C GLY A 160 5.34 -11.31 -2.84
N VAL A 161 5.89 -10.35 -2.07
CA VAL A 161 5.16 -9.68 -1.00
C VAL A 161 3.96 -8.91 -1.56
N ARG A 162 4.14 -8.18 -2.66
CA ARG A 162 3.05 -7.45 -3.33
C ARG A 162 1.94 -8.39 -3.79
N GLN A 163 2.30 -9.49 -4.47
CA GLN A 163 1.33 -10.50 -4.90
C GLN A 163 0.56 -11.08 -3.70
N ASN A 164 1.26 -11.41 -2.63
CA ASN A 164 0.63 -11.96 -1.43
C ASN A 164 -0.26 -10.93 -0.72
N THR A 165 0.12 -9.64 -0.73
CA THR A 165 -0.71 -8.53 -0.22
C THR A 165 -2.01 -8.41 -1.02
N VAL A 166 -1.92 -8.42 -2.35
CA VAL A 166 -3.12 -8.42 -3.22
C VAL A 166 -4.00 -9.64 -2.93
N ALA A 167 -3.40 -10.83 -2.83
CA ALA A 167 -4.17 -12.05 -2.56
C ALA A 167 -4.90 -12.01 -1.21
N TRP A 168 -4.35 -11.35 -0.20
CA TRP A 168 -5.03 -11.13 1.08
C TRP A 168 -6.09 -10.03 0.98
N ALA A 169 -5.88 -8.97 0.18
CA ALA A 169 -6.88 -7.96 -0.09
C ALA A 169 -8.12 -8.57 -0.78
N GLU A 170 -7.93 -9.38 -1.81
CA GLU A 170 -9.02 -10.02 -2.59
C GLU A 170 -9.91 -11.00 -1.79
N VAL A 171 -9.61 -11.25 -0.53
CA VAL A 171 -10.40 -12.19 0.29
C VAL A 171 -11.14 -11.50 1.44
N LEU A 172 -11.13 -10.17 1.47
CA LEU A 172 -11.68 -9.40 2.57
C LEU A 172 -13.18 -9.15 2.42
N GLU A 173 -13.87 -9.25 3.55
CA GLU A 173 -15.30 -9.01 3.70
C GLU A 173 -15.57 -8.50 5.12
N TRP A 174 -14.79 -7.51 5.59
CA TRP A 174 -14.98 -6.93 6.93
C TRP A 174 -16.20 -6.01 6.99
N GLY A 175 -16.71 -5.76 8.19
CA GLY A 175 -17.71 -4.75 8.42
C GLY A 175 -17.11 -3.33 8.36
N TRP A 176 -17.93 -2.38 7.92
CA TRP A 176 -17.64 -0.95 7.98
C TRP A 176 -18.23 -0.33 9.25
N PRO A 177 -17.46 0.40 10.07
CA PRO A 177 -17.97 0.94 11.34
C PRO A 177 -18.86 2.19 11.20
N GLU A 178 -19.07 2.72 10.00
CA GLU A 178 -19.94 3.89 9.71
C GLU A 178 -19.68 5.11 10.63
N GLY A 179 -18.40 5.40 10.89
CA GLY A 179 -18.02 6.47 11.80
C GLY A 179 -18.12 6.12 13.29
N GLY A 180 -18.56 4.90 13.61
CA GLY A 180 -18.58 4.36 14.97
C GLY A 180 -17.21 3.78 15.39
N PRO A 181 -17.12 3.28 16.63
CA PRO A 181 -15.90 2.63 17.11
C PRO A 181 -15.64 1.33 16.36
N ALA A 182 -14.36 1.09 16.05
CA ALA A 182 -13.93 -0.16 15.43
C ALA A 182 -14.23 -1.36 16.35
N LYS A 183 -14.65 -2.47 15.74
CA LYS A 183 -14.91 -3.73 16.43
C LYS A 183 -13.77 -4.71 16.20
N TRP A 184 -13.27 -5.28 17.28
CA TRP A 184 -12.15 -6.20 17.32
C TRP A 184 -12.50 -7.47 18.07
N ASN A 185 -11.97 -8.60 17.60
CA ASN A 185 -12.08 -9.83 18.38
C ASN A 185 -11.23 -9.71 19.66
N ALA A 186 -11.90 -9.48 20.80
CA ALA A 186 -11.27 -9.26 22.09
C ALA A 186 -10.42 -10.46 22.60
N ARG A 187 -10.52 -11.63 21.98
CA ARG A 187 -9.66 -12.77 22.28
C ARG A 187 -8.20 -12.51 21.87
N TYR A 188 -7.98 -11.81 20.77
CA TYR A 188 -6.66 -11.58 20.18
C TYR A 188 -6.21 -10.13 20.26
N TRP A 189 -7.14 -9.19 20.37
CA TRP A 189 -6.90 -7.77 20.24
C TRP A 189 -7.37 -6.99 21.46
N ALA A 190 -6.59 -6.00 21.84
CA ALA A 190 -6.97 -4.97 22.79
C ALA A 190 -6.84 -3.63 22.08
N ASN A 191 -7.97 -3.10 21.59
CA ASN A 191 -8.00 -1.81 20.89
C ASN A 191 -6.97 -1.69 19.74
N GLY A 192 -7.00 -2.63 18.79
CA GLY A 192 -6.09 -2.62 17.63
C GLY A 192 -4.65 -3.05 17.93
N THR A 193 -4.33 -3.37 19.20
CA THR A 193 -3.04 -3.93 19.59
C THR A 193 -3.19 -5.42 19.89
N PRO A 194 -2.30 -6.30 19.40
CA PRO A 194 -2.32 -7.71 19.79
C PRO A 194 -2.19 -7.85 21.31
N ARG A 195 -3.00 -8.72 21.89
CA ARG A 195 -2.91 -8.99 23.34
C ARG A 195 -1.54 -9.55 23.71
N LEU A 196 -1.07 -9.21 24.89
CA LEU A 196 0.17 -9.73 25.46
C LEU A 196 0.25 -11.25 25.31
N ARG A 197 1.40 -11.76 24.87
CA ARG A 197 1.67 -13.17 24.55
C ARG A 197 0.89 -13.77 23.38
N THR A 198 0.18 -12.95 22.59
CA THR A 198 -0.43 -13.40 21.35
C THR A 198 0.55 -13.16 20.20
N PRO A 199 1.04 -14.21 19.53
CA PRO A 199 1.87 -14.01 18.35
C PRO A 199 1.09 -13.24 17.29
N LEU A 200 1.71 -12.20 16.70
CA LEU A 200 1.06 -11.30 15.75
C LEU A 200 0.42 -12.04 14.58
N HIS A 201 1.12 -13.03 14.02
CA HIS A 201 0.59 -13.83 12.92
C HIS A 201 -0.70 -14.60 13.26
N LYS A 202 -0.91 -14.95 14.54
CA LYS A 202 -2.18 -15.58 14.96
C LYS A 202 -3.30 -14.58 15.08
N ALA A 203 -2.99 -13.39 15.60
CA ALA A 203 -3.95 -12.30 15.68
C ALA A 203 -4.38 -11.84 14.28
N LEU A 204 -3.42 -11.65 13.36
CA LEU A 204 -3.70 -11.31 11.97
C LEU A 204 -4.52 -12.41 11.28
N ASN A 205 -4.11 -13.67 11.36
CA ASN A 205 -4.88 -14.76 10.74
C ASN A 205 -6.33 -14.82 11.24
N ASP A 206 -6.60 -14.52 12.52
CA ASP A 206 -7.97 -14.50 13.05
C ASP A 206 -8.82 -13.45 12.33
N MET A 207 -8.24 -12.29 11.97
CA MET A 207 -8.97 -11.25 11.24
C MET A 207 -9.45 -11.72 9.87
N PHE A 208 -8.68 -12.53 9.18
CA PHE A 208 -9.02 -13.06 7.86
C PHE A 208 -9.86 -14.34 7.91
N PHE A 209 -9.81 -15.08 9.01
CA PHE A 209 -10.56 -16.33 9.15
C PHE A 209 -11.88 -16.17 9.90
N GLU A 210 -12.04 -15.12 10.69
CA GLU A 210 -13.21 -14.81 11.52
C GLU A 210 -13.75 -13.41 11.20
N GLN A 211 -13.83 -13.07 9.91
CA GLN A 211 -14.07 -11.71 9.41
C GLN A 211 -15.28 -11.03 10.04
N GLY A 212 -16.39 -11.73 10.28
CA GLY A 212 -17.59 -11.17 10.93
C GLY A 212 -17.39 -10.71 12.39
N LYS A 213 -16.19 -10.86 12.96
CA LYS A 213 -15.85 -10.31 14.29
C LYS A 213 -15.18 -8.94 14.22
N TYR A 214 -15.02 -8.38 13.02
CA TYR A 214 -14.27 -7.17 12.77
C TYR A 214 -15.07 -6.16 11.98
N ASP A 215 -15.14 -4.93 12.50
CA ASP A 215 -15.63 -3.76 11.78
C ASP A 215 -14.53 -2.69 11.92
N ILE A 216 -13.81 -2.38 10.85
CA ILE A 216 -12.62 -1.51 10.89
C ILE A 216 -12.60 -0.54 9.72
N GLY A 217 -12.08 0.68 9.94
CA GLY A 217 -11.99 1.70 8.91
C GLY A 217 -10.94 1.37 7.84
N CYS A 218 -11.07 1.96 6.65
CA CYS A 218 -10.25 1.64 5.48
C CYS A 218 -8.74 1.85 5.70
N TYR A 219 -8.37 2.89 6.45
CA TYR A 219 -6.97 3.15 6.78
C TYR A 219 -6.34 2.00 7.58
N ALA A 220 -7.03 1.57 8.62
CA ALA A 220 -6.60 0.46 9.45
C ALA A 220 -6.62 -0.88 8.70
N ALA A 221 -7.66 -1.09 7.90
CA ALA A 221 -7.80 -2.27 7.04
C ALA A 221 -6.60 -2.41 6.11
N THR A 222 -6.20 -1.32 5.45
CA THR A 222 -5.04 -1.31 4.56
C THR A 222 -3.77 -1.73 5.28
N LYS A 223 -3.50 -1.17 6.47
CA LYS A 223 -2.31 -1.54 7.28
C LYS A 223 -2.30 -3.02 7.64
N VAL A 224 -3.43 -3.54 8.07
CA VAL A 224 -3.57 -4.96 8.44
C VAL A 224 -3.30 -5.86 7.23
N VAL A 225 -3.79 -5.50 6.05
CA VAL A 225 -3.55 -6.27 4.82
C VAL A 225 -2.06 -6.29 4.48
N PHE A 226 -1.37 -5.16 4.58
CA PHE A 226 0.08 -5.11 4.34
C PHE A 226 0.86 -5.92 5.38
N ALA A 227 0.51 -5.81 6.65
CA ALA A 227 1.13 -6.60 7.71
C ALA A 227 0.95 -8.10 7.48
N GLN A 228 -0.27 -8.54 7.15
CA GLN A 228 -0.58 -9.92 6.83
C GLN A 228 0.14 -10.38 5.56
N GLY A 229 0.08 -9.58 4.50
CA GLY A 229 0.72 -9.89 3.22
C GLY A 229 2.20 -10.18 3.35
N ALA A 230 2.92 -9.34 4.09
CA ALA A 230 4.34 -9.50 4.33
C ALA A 230 4.68 -10.67 5.26
N LEU A 231 4.02 -10.72 6.41
CA LEU A 231 4.33 -11.75 7.41
C LEU A 231 4.01 -13.15 6.90
N ASP A 232 2.86 -13.32 6.25
CA ASP A 232 2.46 -14.59 5.64
C ASP A 232 3.36 -14.98 4.46
N TYR A 233 3.81 -14.00 3.65
CA TYR A 233 4.75 -14.28 2.56
C TYR A 233 6.01 -14.97 3.08
N PHE A 234 6.67 -14.42 4.08
CA PHE A 234 7.89 -15.02 4.61
C PHE A 234 7.63 -16.31 5.39
N ARG A 235 6.49 -16.43 6.08
CA ARG A 235 6.15 -17.64 6.85
C ARG A 235 5.72 -18.79 5.96
N ARG A 236 4.78 -18.56 5.07
CA ARG A 236 4.09 -19.61 4.30
C ARG A 236 4.70 -19.81 2.92
N VAL A 237 4.90 -18.72 2.17
CA VAL A 237 5.32 -18.80 0.76
C VAL A 237 6.81 -19.05 0.68
N LYS A 238 7.63 -18.23 1.31
CA LYS A 238 9.11 -18.39 1.33
C LYS A 238 9.59 -19.42 2.32
N ARG A 239 8.82 -19.66 3.38
CA ARG A 239 9.20 -20.54 4.50
C ARG A 239 10.51 -20.13 5.15
N ASP A 240 10.75 -18.83 5.22
CA ASP A 240 11.91 -18.22 5.86
C ASP A 240 11.54 -17.74 7.27
N ALA A 241 11.73 -18.62 8.24
CA ALA A 241 11.39 -18.35 9.63
C ALA A 241 12.24 -17.20 10.24
N GLY A 242 13.45 -16.97 9.73
CA GLY A 242 14.31 -15.89 10.16
C GLY A 242 13.76 -14.52 9.75
N LYS A 243 13.48 -14.35 8.47
CA LYS A 243 12.87 -13.14 7.93
C LYS A 243 11.48 -12.91 8.52
N ALA A 244 10.66 -13.97 8.66
CA ALA A 244 9.33 -13.85 9.26
C ALA A 244 9.39 -13.30 10.69
N ARG A 245 10.30 -13.81 11.54
CA ARG A 245 10.52 -13.25 12.89
C ARG A 245 11.05 -11.82 12.85
N GLY A 246 11.90 -11.49 11.88
CA GLY A 246 12.38 -10.12 11.66
C GLY A 246 11.23 -9.16 11.36
N VAL A 247 10.36 -9.51 10.43
CA VAL A 247 9.17 -8.72 10.08
C VAL A 247 8.23 -8.58 11.28
N GLU A 248 7.93 -9.69 11.98
CA GLU A 248 7.05 -9.67 13.16
C GLU A 248 7.59 -8.75 14.26
N ARG A 249 8.89 -8.82 14.55
CA ARG A 249 9.53 -7.91 15.51
C ARG A 249 9.47 -6.45 15.06
N ARG A 250 9.67 -6.18 13.78
CA ARG A 250 9.58 -4.82 13.24
C ARG A 250 8.18 -4.24 13.40
N LEU A 251 7.16 -5.02 13.06
CA LEU A 251 5.76 -4.62 13.22
C LEU A 251 5.38 -4.34 14.68
N LEU A 252 5.96 -5.09 15.64
CA LEU A 252 5.68 -4.92 17.06
C LEU A 252 6.57 -3.87 17.75
N ALA A 253 7.74 -3.56 17.19
CA ALA A 253 8.70 -2.63 17.79
C ALA A 253 8.23 -1.18 17.80
N ASP A 254 7.28 -0.83 16.93
CA ASP A 254 6.71 0.50 16.87
C ASP A 254 5.92 0.86 18.13
N GLY A 255 5.51 -0.14 18.91
CA GLY A 255 4.80 0.07 20.19
C GLY A 255 3.43 0.71 20.03
N GLU A 256 3.02 0.98 18.80
CA GLU A 256 1.77 1.63 18.48
C GLU A 256 0.73 0.61 17.97
N PRO A 257 -0.55 0.86 18.23
CA PRO A 257 -1.62 0.01 17.70
C PRO A 257 -1.53 -0.09 16.17
N LEU A 258 -1.75 -1.28 15.61
CA LEU A 258 -1.94 -1.44 14.16
C LEU A 258 -3.10 -0.60 13.65
N VAL A 259 -3.93 -0.14 14.55
CA VAL A 259 -5.10 0.64 14.26
C VAL A 259 -5.18 1.82 15.17
N ASP A 260 -5.58 2.89 14.57
CA ASP A 260 -5.83 4.13 15.24
C ASP A 260 -7.16 4.11 15.98
N LEU A 261 -7.08 4.35 17.27
CA LEU A 261 -8.26 4.62 18.08
C LEU A 261 -8.35 6.08 18.48
N GLU A 262 -7.23 6.79 18.39
CA GLU A 262 -7.16 8.21 18.68
C GLU A 262 -6.23 8.90 17.69
N PRO A 263 -6.60 10.05 17.13
CA PRO A 263 -5.72 10.86 16.32
C PRO A 263 -4.39 11.09 17.06
N GLY A 264 -3.26 10.74 16.45
CA GLY A 264 -1.92 10.91 17.00
C GLY A 264 -1.29 9.67 17.64
N ARG A 265 -2.03 8.54 17.70
CA ARG A 265 -1.47 7.23 18.05
C ARG A 265 -1.50 6.25 16.90
N MET A 266 -1.57 6.78 15.71
CA MET A 266 -1.48 5.96 14.52
C MET A 266 -0.09 5.38 14.42
N TRP A 267 0.01 4.15 14.01
CA TRP A 267 1.20 3.57 13.44
C TRP A 267 1.75 4.64 12.50
N SER A 268 2.79 5.34 12.99
CA SER A 268 3.07 6.70 12.53
C SER A 268 3.38 6.73 11.03
N PHE A 269 2.30 6.75 10.30
CA PHE A 269 2.31 6.88 8.86
C PHE A 269 2.94 8.22 8.47
N GLU A 270 2.71 9.26 9.27
CA GLU A 270 3.32 10.57 9.13
C GLU A 270 4.83 10.52 9.26
N ALA A 271 5.38 9.67 10.12
CA ALA A 271 6.82 9.50 10.23
C ALA A 271 7.43 8.77 9.02
N ASP A 272 6.64 8.05 8.21
CA ASP A 272 7.12 7.51 6.93
C ASP A 272 7.33 8.63 5.90
N PHE A 273 6.84 9.84 6.16
CA PHE A 273 7.06 11.03 5.34
C PHE A 273 8.30 11.83 5.78
N ASP A 274 8.77 11.64 6.99
CA ASP A 274 10.01 12.27 7.45
C ASP A 274 11.21 11.49 6.92
N PRO A 275 12.08 12.11 6.09
CA PRO A 275 13.30 11.47 5.62
C PRO A 275 14.20 10.95 6.74
N LEU A 276 14.17 11.59 7.92
CA LEU A 276 14.94 11.18 9.09
C LEU A 276 14.38 9.91 9.76
N GLU A 277 13.12 9.58 9.48
CA GLU A 277 12.42 8.43 10.04
C GLU A 277 12.42 7.21 9.11
N LEU A 278 12.92 7.35 7.86
CA LEU A 278 12.92 6.25 6.87
C LEU A 278 13.66 5.01 7.36
N ASP A 279 14.72 5.21 8.15
CA ASP A 279 15.56 4.13 8.69
C ASP A 279 15.13 3.69 10.10
N ARG A 280 14.04 4.27 10.63
CA ARG A 280 13.54 3.92 11.94
C ARG A 280 13.10 2.46 11.99
N PRO A 281 13.47 1.71 13.03
CA PRO A 281 12.97 0.34 13.24
C PRO A 281 11.45 0.30 13.29
N GLY A 282 10.84 -0.72 12.72
CA GLY A 282 9.38 -0.87 12.68
C GLY A 282 8.75 -0.50 11.35
N LYS A 283 9.38 0.35 10.56
CA LYS A 283 8.84 0.77 9.27
C LYS A 283 8.83 -0.37 8.26
N VAL A 284 7.64 -0.82 7.93
CA VAL A 284 7.42 -1.87 6.92
C VAL A 284 6.70 -1.34 5.68
N LEU A 285 6.32 -0.07 5.72
CA LEU A 285 5.73 0.68 4.63
C LEU A 285 6.58 1.90 4.32
N ARG A 286 6.61 2.29 3.06
CA ARG A 286 7.27 3.51 2.60
C ARG A 286 6.34 4.28 1.70
N MET A 287 6.27 5.59 1.89
CA MET A 287 5.67 6.46 0.90
C MET A 287 6.66 6.72 -0.24
N VAL A 288 6.17 6.63 -1.45
CA VAL A 288 6.87 6.99 -2.68
C VAL A 288 6.14 8.18 -3.28
N GLY A 289 6.81 9.33 -3.31
CA GLY A 289 6.37 10.53 -4.02
C GLY A 289 6.74 10.50 -5.50
N ASP A 290 6.42 11.57 -6.20
CA ASP A 290 6.76 11.80 -7.62
C ASP A 290 6.35 10.64 -8.55
N VAL A 291 5.24 9.99 -8.22
CA VAL A 291 4.67 8.92 -9.02
C VAL A 291 3.78 9.53 -10.09
N ALA A 292 4.02 9.20 -11.37
CA ALA A 292 3.14 9.63 -12.44
C ALA A 292 1.68 9.18 -12.15
N PRO A 293 0.67 10.03 -12.38
CA PRO A 293 -0.72 9.75 -12.00
C PRO A 293 -1.24 8.40 -12.51
N GLY A 294 -0.86 8.00 -13.72
CA GLY A 294 -1.23 6.71 -14.31
C GLY A 294 -0.37 5.53 -13.89
N ASN A 295 0.64 5.72 -13.02
CA ASN A 295 1.52 4.63 -12.59
C ASN A 295 1.02 4.00 -11.30
N PHE A 296 0.53 2.77 -11.42
CA PHE A 296 0.09 1.90 -10.33
C PHE A 296 0.81 0.57 -10.43
N VAL A 297 1.29 0.06 -9.31
CA VAL A 297 1.87 -1.30 -9.24
C VAL A 297 0.96 -2.13 -8.33
N PRO A 298 0.54 -3.33 -8.72
CA PRO A 298 -0.31 -4.14 -7.86
C PRO A 298 0.32 -4.30 -6.46
N GLY A 299 -0.49 -4.14 -5.42
CA GLY A 299 -0.03 -4.01 -4.05
C GLY A 299 0.44 -2.60 -3.67
N ASP A 300 0.12 -1.56 -4.43
CA ASP A 300 0.20 -0.17 -3.97
C ASP A 300 -1.01 0.15 -3.08
N TRP A 301 -0.77 0.86 -2.01
CA TRP A 301 -1.81 1.59 -1.31
C TRP A 301 -1.98 2.95 -1.98
N VAL A 302 -3.20 3.24 -2.38
CA VAL A 302 -3.62 4.46 -3.06
C VAL A 302 -4.60 5.21 -2.17
N TYR A 303 -4.51 6.53 -2.14
CA TYR A 303 -5.45 7.38 -1.41
C TYR A 303 -6.14 8.36 -2.36
N PHE A 304 -7.46 8.36 -2.29
CA PHE A 304 -8.34 9.29 -3.00
C PHE A 304 -8.92 10.27 -1.99
N LEU A 305 -8.50 11.52 -2.03
CA LEU A 305 -8.90 12.54 -1.07
C LEU A 305 -10.31 13.06 -1.40
N ASN A 306 -11.19 13.13 -0.41
CA ASN A 306 -12.43 13.86 -0.54
C ASN A 306 -12.16 15.36 -0.39
N THR A 307 -12.26 16.10 -1.49
CA THR A 307 -12.01 17.55 -1.54
C THR A 307 -13.25 18.41 -1.27
N ASP A 308 -14.39 17.81 -1.00
CA ASP A 308 -15.60 18.55 -0.59
C ASP A 308 -15.54 18.89 0.89
N SER A 309 -15.51 20.19 1.21
CA SER A 309 -15.31 20.69 2.57
C SER A 309 -16.40 20.31 3.57
N ARG A 310 -17.60 20.00 3.09
CA ARG A 310 -18.76 19.61 3.92
C ARG A 310 -18.71 18.14 4.27
N THR A 311 -18.51 17.29 3.27
CA THR A 311 -18.59 15.84 3.45
C THR A 311 -17.28 15.24 3.93
N SER A 312 -16.13 15.87 3.67
CA SER A 312 -14.83 15.43 4.19
C SER A 312 -14.69 15.58 5.72
N GLN A 313 -15.57 16.32 6.37
CA GLN A 313 -15.61 16.41 7.83
C GLN A 313 -16.37 15.25 8.48
N LYS A 314 -17.05 14.42 7.70
CA LYS A 314 -17.78 13.27 8.17
C LYS A 314 -16.80 12.11 8.36
N THR A 315 -16.75 11.58 9.58
CA THR A 315 -15.83 10.49 9.94
C THR A 315 -15.96 9.30 8.98
N GLY A 316 -14.85 8.90 8.37
CA GLY A 316 -14.77 7.82 7.40
C GLY A 316 -15.02 8.24 5.95
N TYR A 317 -15.27 9.53 5.71
CA TYR A 317 -15.46 10.11 4.37
C TYR A 317 -14.44 11.21 4.04
N GLU A 318 -13.36 11.29 4.80
CA GLU A 318 -12.22 12.17 4.55
C GLU A 318 -11.52 11.82 3.23
N GLY A 319 -11.58 10.55 2.87
CA GLY A 319 -11.03 9.99 1.65
C GLY A 319 -11.13 8.47 1.64
N SER A 320 -10.78 7.86 0.52
CA SER A 320 -10.82 6.41 0.36
C SER A 320 -9.41 5.84 0.25
N ASN A 321 -9.09 4.92 1.14
CA ASN A 321 -7.89 4.09 1.08
C ASN A 321 -8.21 2.81 0.30
N ALA A 322 -7.40 2.47 -0.69
CA ALA A 322 -7.59 1.28 -1.50
C ALA A 322 -6.26 0.63 -1.85
N ILE A 323 -6.25 -0.68 -2.02
CA ILE A 323 -5.12 -1.41 -2.60
C ILE A 323 -5.38 -1.66 -4.08
N TYR A 324 -4.40 -1.32 -4.93
CA TYR A 324 -4.45 -1.67 -6.34
C TYR A 324 -4.19 -3.17 -6.52
N LEU A 325 -5.16 -3.86 -7.11
CA LEU A 325 -5.14 -5.32 -7.27
C LEU A 325 -4.52 -5.80 -8.58
N GLY A 326 -4.23 -4.89 -9.52
CA GLY A 326 -3.89 -5.22 -10.89
C GLY A 326 -5.11 -5.25 -11.82
N GLY A 327 -4.87 -5.25 -13.13
CA GLY A 327 -5.96 -5.31 -14.12
C GLY A 327 -7.00 -4.21 -13.99
N ASN A 328 -6.62 -3.00 -13.60
CA ASN A 328 -7.50 -1.85 -13.34
C ASN A 328 -8.53 -2.09 -12.21
N ARG A 329 -8.18 -2.87 -11.19
CA ARG A 329 -9.06 -3.17 -10.03
C ARG A 329 -8.48 -2.61 -8.74
N PHE A 330 -9.36 -2.08 -7.88
CA PHE A 330 -9.07 -1.57 -6.54
C PHE A 330 -9.99 -2.22 -5.53
N ASP A 331 -9.46 -2.57 -4.37
CA ASP A 331 -10.22 -3.16 -3.27
C ASP A 331 -10.70 -2.10 -2.29
N ASP A 332 -11.86 -2.29 -1.68
CA ASP A 332 -12.40 -1.43 -0.63
C ASP A 332 -12.57 -2.13 0.74
N TYR A 333 -12.23 -3.41 0.83
CA TYR A 333 -12.18 -4.23 2.05
C TYR A 333 -13.51 -4.65 2.67
N TYR A 334 -14.66 -4.21 2.16
CA TYR A 334 -15.93 -4.35 2.86
C TYR A 334 -16.88 -5.34 2.20
N ASN A 335 -17.87 -5.77 3.00
CA ASN A 335 -18.90 -6.74 2.60
C ASN A 335 -20.15 -6.07 2.00
N ASP A 336 -20.00 -4.90 1.41
CA ASP A 336 -21.10 -4.05 0.95
C ASP A 336 -21.36 -4.09 -0.55
N ASN A 337 -21.19 -5.18 -1.22
CA ASN A 337 -21.59 -5.51 -2.60
C ASN A 337 -20.44 -5.81 -3.57
N ASP A 338 -19.66 -4.81 -3.99
CA ASP A 338 -18.61 -4.96 -4.96
C ASP A 338 -17.27 -4.62 -4.32
N HIS A 339 -16.48 -5.63 -4.01
CA HIS A 339 -15.13 -5.43 -3.43
C HIS A 339 -14.12 -4.89 -4.44
N HIS A 340 -14.49 -4.79 -5.71
CA HIS A 340 -13.59 -4.41 -6.76
C HIS A 340 -14.17 -3.25 -7.55
N TYR A 341 -13.49 -2.11 -7.47
CA TYR A 341 -13.78 -0.94 -8.27
C TYR A 341 -12.75 -0.83 -9.40
N THR A 342 -13.17 -0.45 -10.58
CA THR A 342 -12.25 0.12 -11.57
C THR A 342 -11.75 1.48 -11.08
N TYR A 343 -10.67 1.97 -11.67
CA TYR A 343 -10.14 3.28 -11.32
C TYR A 343 -11.18 4.41 -11.46
N LEU A 344 -11.94 4.40 -12.54
CA LEU A 344 -12.95 5.43 -12.78
C LEU A 344 -14.13 5.32 -11.79
N GLU A 345 -14.55 4.10 -11.45
CA GLU A 345 -15.57 3.89 -10.41
C GLU A 345 -15.09 4.41 -9.06
N LYS A 346 -13.82 4.20 -8.71
CA LYS A 346 -13.26 4.71 -7.45
C LYS A 346 -13.21 6.23 -7.40
N LEU A 347 -12.80 6.88 -8.49
CA LEU A 347 -12.88 8.34 -8.61
C LEU A 347 -14.32 8.84 -8.51
N SER A 348 -15.24 8.18 -9.22
CA SER A 348 -16.67 8.53 -9.17
C SER A 348 -17.23 8.37 -7.76
N GLU A 349 -16.94 7.27 -7.07
CA GLU A 349 -17.43 7.01 -5.72
C GLU A 349 -17.07 8.17 -4.77
N VAL A 350 -15.78 8.51 -4.68
CA VAL A 350 -15.33 9.60 -3.80
C VAL A 350 -15.89 10.94 -4.23
N TYR A 351 -16.02 11.17 -5.54
CA TYR A 351 -16.66 12.39 -6.04
C TYR A 351 -18.13 12.50 -5.62
N GLN A 352 -18.91 11.40 -5.66
CA GLN A 352 -20.34 11.42 -5.35
C GLN A 352 -20.64 11.67 -3.87
N TRP A 353 -19.69 11.52 -2.97
CA TRP A 353 -19.89 11.85 -1.55
C TRP A 353 -20.33 13.30 -1.34
N ARG A 354 -19.90 14.23 -2.19
CA ARG A 354 -20.35 15.64 -2.17
C ARG A 354 -21.85 15.83 -2.41
N HIS A 355 -22.50 14.84 -2.99
CA HIS A 355 -23.94 14.79 -3.24
C HIS A 355 -24.68 13.92 -2.21
N ASP A 356 -24.03 13.58 -1.09
CA ASP A 356 -24.55 12.67 -0.06
C ASP A 356 -24.85 11.25 -0.59
N VAL A 357 -24.18 10.84 -1.68
CA VAL A 357 -24.24 9.48 -2.20
C VAL A 357 -23.10 8.69 -1.60
N PHE A 358 -23.37 7.89 -0.61
CA PHE A 358 -22.40 7.05 0.08
C PHE A 358 -22.56 5.59 -0.35
N SER A 359 -21.49 4.79 -0.28
CA SER A 359 -21.43 3.44 -0.83
C SER A 359 -22.59 2.52 -0.39
N ARG A 360 -23.04 2.64 0.86
CA ARG A 360 -24.06 1.77 1.44
C ARG A 360 -25.50 2.22 1.25
N HIS A 361 -25.69 3.50 0.97
CA HIS A 361 -27.03 4.11 0.82
C HIS A 361 -27.03 4.98 -0.42
N ARG A 362 -26.77 4.35 -1.57
CA ARG A 362 -26.73 5.06 -2.86
C ARG A 362 -28.13 5.50 -3.26
N ASP A 363 -28.35 6.79 -3.18
CA ASP A 363 -29.48 7.43 -3.80
C ASP A 363 -29.14 7.68 -5.29
N ALA A 364 -29.67 6.82 -6.16
CA ALA A 364 -29.38 6.86 -7.58
C ALA A 364 -29.79 8.19 -8.24
N GLU A 365 -30.82 8.87 -7.69
CA GLU A 365 -31.29 10.15 -8.23
C GLU A 365 -30.30 11.30 -7.98
N LYS A 366 -29.43 11.15 -6.97
CA LYS A 366 -28.38 12.14 -6.66
C LYS A 366 -27.07 11.91 -7.38
N ILE A 367 -26.91 10.79 -8.07
CA ILE A 367 -25.67 10.48 -8.78
C ILE A 367 -25.50 11.43 -9.96
N GLN A 368 -24.43 12.22 -9.93
CA GLN A 368 -24.03 13.03 -11.08
C GLN A 368 -23.28 12.16 -12.09
N HIS A 369 -23.74 12.14 -13.33
CA HIS A 369 -23.03 11.49 -14.41
C HIS A 369 -21.74 12.27 -14.77
N LEU A 370 -20.61 11.58 -14.76
CA LEU A 370 -19.30 12.12 -15.09
C LEU A 370 -18.93 11.81 -16.54
N GLY A 371 -18.47 12.82 -17.26
CA GLY A 371 -17.93 12.68 -18.61
C GLY A 371 -16.39 12.53 -18.59
N ALA A 372 -15.80 12.34 -19.76
CA ALA A 372 -14.36 12.16 -19.92
C ALA A 372 -13.54 13.33 -19.33
N GLN A 373 -13.99 14.58 -19.53
CA GLN A 373 -13.32 15.76 -18.98
C GLN A 373 -13.36 15.81 -17.45
N ASP A 374 -14.46 15.32 -16.83
CA ASP A 374 -14.54 15.23 -15.37
C ASP A 374 -13.51 14.24 -14.85
N TYR A 375 -13.40 13.06 -15.45
CA TYR A 375 -12.41 12.06 -15.06
C TYR A 375 -10.97 12.54 -15.26
N GLU A 376 -10.69 13.29 -16.34
CA GLU A 376 -9.37 13.90 -16.57
C GLU A 376 -9.03 14.87 -15.43
N ARG A 377 -9.96 15.73 -15.03
CA ARG A 377 -9.81 16.64 -13.89
C ARG A 377 -9.63 15.88 -12.57
N LEU A 378 -10.47 14.87 -12.31
CA LEU A 378 -10.44 14.10 -11.07
C LEU A 378 -9.17 13.24 -10.92
N ASN A 379 -8.53 12.86 -12.03
CA ASN A 379 -7.25 12.16 -12.04
C ASN A 379 -6.05 13.04 -11.63
N ALA A 380 -6.22 14.33 -11.52
CA ALA A 380 -5.18 15.23 -11.04
C ALA A 380 -5.03 15.18 -9.52
N SER A 381 -3.96 15.80 -9.01
CA SER A 381 -3.77 15.98 -7.59
C SER A 381 -4.80 16.98 -7.01
N PRO A 382 -5.08 16.93 -5.69
CA PRO A 382 -6.02 17.83 -5.03
C PRO A 382 -5.72 19.32 -5.25
N GLU A 383 -4.45 19.70 -5.31
CA GLU A 383 -4.01 21.09 -5.57
C GLU A 383 -4.42 21.56 -6.98
N LYS A 384 -4.65 20.64 -7.90
CA LYS A 384 -5.14 20.87 -9.27
C LYS A 384 -6.62 20.60 -9.43
N GLY A 385 -7.35 20.42 -8.31
CA GLY A 385 -8.79 20.16 -8.30
C GLY A 385 -9.19 18.71 -8.55
N GLY A 386 -8.24 17.77 -8.46
CA GLY A 386 -8.46 16.34 -8.57
C GLY A 386 -8.69 15.67 -7.20
N LEU A 387 -8.66 14.34 -7.19
CA LEU A 387 -8.86 13.52 -6.00
C LEU A 387 -7.67 12.58 -5.71
N LEU A 388 -6.85 12.29 -6.71
CA LEU A 388 -5.76 11.34 -6.60
C LEU A 388 -4.56 11.98 -5.90
N MET A 389 -4.16 11.42 -4.75
CA MET A 389 -2.92 11.84 -4.11
C MET A 389 -1.70 11.44 -4.95
N GLY A 390 -0.72 12.35 -5.03
CA GLY A 390 0.49 12.19 -5.85
C GLY A 390 1.50 11.17 -5.33
N PHE A 391 1.20 10.49 -4.24
CA PHE A 391 2.06 9.46 -3.65
C PHE A 391 1.43 8.07 -3.72
N ARG A 392 2.25 7.03 -3.52
CA ARG A 392 1.82 5.66 -3.25
C ARG A 392 2.51 5.16 -2.00
N VAL A 393 1.82 4.34 -1.21
CA VAL A 393 2.46 3.64 -0.10
C VAL A 393 2.73 2.20 -0.54
N VAL A 394 3.93 1.76 -0.30
CA VAL A 394 4.45 0.50 -0.81
C VAL A 394 5.02 -0.35 0.32
N PRO A 395 5.01 -1.69 0.21
CA PRO A 395 5.74 -2.53 1.15
C PRO A 395 7.24 -2.24 1.07
N TYR A 396 7.87 -2.08 2.23
CA TYR A 396 9.30 -1.84 2.36
C TYR A 396 9.94 -2.93 3.22
N PHE A 397 10.17 -4.10 2.62
CA PHE A 397 10.68 -5.29 3.30
C PHE A 397 12.07 -5.72 2.83
N PHE A 398 12.70 -4.94 2.00
CA PHE A 398 14.08 -5.10 1.57
C PHE A 398 14.95 -4.03 2.24
N GLY A 399 16.19 -4.36 2.53
CA GLY A 399 17.11 -3.46 3.23
C GLY A 399 16.99 -3.47 4.76
N TYR A 400 16.29 -4.42 5.35
CA TYR A 400 16.20 -4.57 6.80
C TYR A 400 17.54 -4.84 7.47
N GLU A 401 18.42 -5.49 6.74
CA GLU A 401 19.77 -5.84 7.21
C GLU A 401 20.63 -4.59 7.43
N ASP A 402 20.29 -3.50 6.77
CA ASP A 402 21.01 -2.23 6.87
C ASP A 402 20.41 -1.30 7.94
N LEU A 403 19.25 -1.67 8.50
CA LEU A 403 18.65 -0.92 9.58
C LEU A 403 19.33 -1.20 10.92
N PRO A 404 19.37 -0.23 11.85
CA PRO A 404 19.89 -0.44 13.19
C PRO A 404 19.22 -1.64 13.87
N PRO A 405 19.91 -2.35 14.76
CA PRO A 405 19.29 -3.36 15.59
C PRO A 405 18.07 -2.78 16.33
N LEU A 406 17.01 -3.57 16.45
CA LEU A 406 15.87 -3.17 17.27
C LEU A 406 16.36 -3.02 18.71
N PRO A 407 15.91 -1.98 19.45
CA PRO A 407 16.16 -1.91 20.86
C PRO A 407 15.68 -3.19 21.54
N ALA A 408 16.42 -3.64 22.55
CA ALA A 408 16.00 -4.80 23.34
C ALA A 408 14.59 -4.53 23.89
N SER A 409 13.71 -5.51 23.72
CA SER A 409 12.36 -5.42 24.29
C SER A 409 12.51 -5.20 25.81
N ARG A 410 11.84 -4.19 26.34
CA ARG A 410 11.80 -3.96 27.80
C ARG A 410 11.05 -5.07 28.56
N ASN A 411 10.61 -6.11 27.86
CA ASN A 411 9.78 -7.19 28.39
C ASN A 411 10.39 -8.59 28.16
N ASP A 412 11.71 -8.68 27.96
CA ASP A 412 12.43 -9.95 28.03
C ASP A 412 12.92 -10.25 29.43
#